data_8bb8f473a42aa9ef56e33efb867fc1a5
#
_entry.id   8bb8f473a42aa9ef56e33efb867fc1a5
#
_cell.length_a   1.000
_cell.length_b   1.000
_cell.length_c   1.000
_cell.angle_alpha   90.00
_cell.angle_beta   90.00
_cell.angle_gamma   90.00
#
_symmetry.space_group_name_H-M   'P 1'
#
loop_
_entity.id
_entity.type
_entity.pdbx_description
1 polymer ?
#
loop_
_entity_poly.entity_id
_entity_poly.type
_entity_poly.pdbx_seq_one_letter_code
_entity_poly.pdbx_strand_id
1 'polypeptide(L)'
;MGIMSATARGGSGDGPVEPGDNERDYIQSIERGFAVLLAFDAEMPSGSLAEVAARTGLSRPAVRRILLTLQRLGYLTSSGGRWSLTPRVLTIGQHFAATHGVVEIAQPHLLRLTEATHESASLAQLDGTDVVYVARVQVRRVMSISIDVGSRVPAHATSMGRVLLAWAPPSIVERVVDAGLQPLTSKTITEVVA
;
A
#
# COMPACT_ATOMS: atom_id res chain seq x y z
N MET A 1 52.35 -10.66 19.12
CA MET A 1 51.76 -9.39 18.73
C MET A 1 50.49 -9.74 17.97
N GLY A 2 49.34 -9.82 18.71
CA GLY A 2 48.07 -10.36 18.23
C GLY A 2 47.29 -9.32 17.46
N ILE A 3 46.70 -9.73 16.33
CA ILE A 3 45.75 -8.92 15.56
C ILE A 3 44.35 -9.46 15.91
N MET A 4 43.58 -8.62 16.58
CA MET A 4 42.16 -8.90 16.91
C MET A 4 41.30 -8.88 15.64
N SER A 5 40.66 -10.00 15.37
CA SER A 5 39.58 -10.13 14.37
C SER A 5 38.30 -9.43 14.86
N ALA A 6 37.89 -8.39 14.18
CA ALA A 6 36.59 -7.75 14.41
C ALA A 6 35.50 -8.49 13.64
N THR A 7 34.68 -9.23 14.37
CA THR A 7 33.48 -9.89 13.82
C THR A 7 32.40 -8.83 13.57
N ALA A 8 32.13 -8.52 12.31
CA ALA A 8 30.98 -7.70 11.89
C ALA A 8 29.70 -8.50 12.17
N ARG A 9 28.88 -8.01 13.10
CA ARG A 9 27.52 -8.50 13.30
C ARG A 9 26.66 -7.98 12.15
N GLY A 10 26.16 -8.91 11.33
CA GLY A 10 25.19 -8.64 10.30
C GLY A 10 23.89 -8.14 10.92
N GLY A 11 23.41 -6.97 10.47
CA GLY A 11 22.10 -6.48 10.78
C GLY A 11 21.06 -7.36 10.08
N SER A 12 20.22 -8.02 10.87
CA SER A 12 19.01 -8.69 10.39
C SER A 12 18.02 -7.61 9.90
N GLY A 13 17.78 -7.58 8.59
CA GLY A 13 16.71 -6.78 8.01
C GLY A 13 15.38 -7.33 8.47
N ASP A 14 14.68 -6.59 9.30
CA ASP A 14 13.30 -6.85 9.68
C ASP A 14 12.41 -6.61 8.45
N GLY A 15 11.98 -7.70 7.83
CA GLY A 15 10.88 -7.69 6.88
C GLY A 15 9.54 -7.45 7.60
N PRO A 16 8.42 -7.24 6.89
CA PRO A 16 7.12 -7.08 7.50
C PRO A 16 6.83 -8.24 8.44
N VAL A 17 6.45 -7.94 9.69
CA VAL A 17 6.13 -8.92 10.72
C VAL A 17 4.98 -9.80 10.23
N GLU A 18 5.23 -11.12 10.15
CA GLU A 18 4.21 -12.10 9.78
C GLU A 18 3.11 -12.18 10.85
N PRO A 19 1.82 -12.36 10.48
CA PRO A 19 0.76 -12.59 11.44
C PRO A 19 0.92 -13.99 12.06
N GLY A 20 1.67 -14.10 13.15
CA GLY A 20 1.97 -15.34 13.84
C GLY A 20 2.89 -15.18 15.02
N ASP A 21 3.68 -14.12 15.07
CA ASP A 21 4.58 -13.81 16.16
C ASP A 21 3.86 -12.96 17.23
N ASN A 22 3.42 -13.67 18.25
CA ASN A 22 2.97 -13.14 19.53
C ASN A 22 1.70 -12.27 19.51
N GLU A 23 0.51 -12.91 19.57
CA GLU A 23 -0.79 -12.21 19.78
C GLU A 23 -0.78 -11.18 20.94
N ARG A 24 0.21 -11.27 21.85
CA ARG A 24 0.38 -10.34 22.98
C ARG A 24 0.89 -8.96 22.55
N ASP A 25 1.60 -8.86 21.42
CA ASP A 25 2.18 -7.62 20.94
C ASP A 25 1.30 -6.94 19.87
N TYR A 26 0.21 -7.62 19.45
CA TYR A 26 -0.73 -7.11 18.47
C TYR A 26 -1.78 -6.19 19.08
N ILE A 27 -1.78 -4.91 18.67
CA ILE A 27 -2.72 -3.91 19.17
C ILE A 27 -3.91 -3.77 18.21
N GLN A 28 -4.94 -4.59 18.41
CA GLN A 28 -6.15 -4.61 17.57
C GLN A 28 -6.83 -3.24 17.41
N SER A 29 -6.69 -2.32 18.38
CA SER A 29 -7.26 -0.98 18.26
C SER A 29 -6.56 -0.12 17.19
N ILE A 30 -5.27 -0.36 16.92
CA ILE A 30 -4.53 0.30 15.84
C ILE A 30 -5.03 -0.23 14.48
N GLU A 31 -5.11 -1.54 14.31
CA GLU A 31 -5.68 -2.16 13.11
C GLU A 31 -7.05 -1.58 12.77
N ARG A 32 -7.97 -1.57 13.74
CA ARG A 32 -9.31 -1.01 13.57
C ARG A 32 -9.30 0.49 13.24
N GLY A 33 -8.33 1.23 13.78
CA GLY A 33 -8.12 2.64 13.46
C GLY A 33 -7.77 2.84 11.99
N PHE A 34 -6.82 2.05 11.49
CA PHE A 34 -6.45 2.06 10.07
C PHE A 34 -7.58 1.57 9.17
N ALA A 35 -8.32 0.53 9.56
CA ALA A 35 -9.49 0.06 8.80
C ALA A 35 -10.53 1.17 8.61
N VAL A 36 -10.76 2.01 9.62
CA VAL A 36 -11.67 3.17 9.52
C VAL A 36 -11.10 4.28 8.63
N LEU A 37 -9.79 4.57 8.70
CA LEU A 37 -9.16 5.55 7.80
C LEU A 37 -9.23 5.11 6.32
N LEU A 38 -8.94 3.83 6.05
CA LEU A 38 -8.94 3.24 4.72
C LEU A 38 -10.36 3.00 4.16
N ALA A 39 -11.39 3.14 4.99
CA ALA A 39 -12.77 3.08 4.53
C ALA A 39 -13.20 4.30 3.70
N PHE A 40 -12.42 5.39 3.71
CA PHE A 40 -12.68 6.58 2.91
C PHE A 40 -11.84 6.54 1.64
N ASP A 41 -12.48 6.49 0.49
CA ASP A 41 -11.85 6.46 -0.83
C ASP A 41 -12.69 7.23 -1.86
N ALA A 42 -12.42 7.03 -3.16
CA ALA A 42 -13.15 7.67 -4.25
C ALA A 42 -14.65 7.28 -4.30
N GLU A 43 -14.99 6.06 -3.85
CA GLU A 43 -16.39 5.57 -3.82
C GLU A 43 -17.13 6.10 -2.59
N MET A 44 -16.43 6.31 -1.48
CA MET A 44 -16.96 6.85 -0.23
C MET A 44 -16.10 8.01 0.28
N PRO A 45 -16.07 9.17 -0.38
CA PRO A 45 -15.27 10.34 0.04
C PRO A 45 -15.77 10.94 1.36
N SER A 46 -17.00 10.67 1.73
CA SER A 46 -17.57 10.97 3.05
C SER A 46 -18.55 9.88 3.47
N GLY A 47 -18.57 9.52 4.76
CA GLY A 47 -19.41 8.46 5.28
C GLY A 47 -20.10 8.82 6.59
N SER A 48 -21.36 8.38 6.75
CA SER A 48 -22.07 8.36 8.04
C SER A 48 -21.52 7.23 8.93
N LEU A 49 -21.83 7.27 10.21
CA LEU A 49 -21.46 6.19 11.15
C LEU A 49 -21.91 4.80 10.66
N ALA A 50 -23.09 4.72 10.05
CA ALA A 50 -23.65 3.44 9.61
C ALA A 50 -22.90 2.90 8.38
N GLU A 51 -22.59 3.77 7.39
CA GLU A 51 -21.85 3.40 6.18
C GLU A 51 -20.42 2.93 6.53
N VAL A 52 -19.71 3.67 7.39
CA VAL A 52 -18.37 3.28 7.83
C VAL A 52 -18.40 1.96 8.61
N ALA A 53 -19.40 1.75 9.48
CA ALA A 53 -19.57 0.49 10.20
C ALA A 53 -19.82 -0.69 9.26
N ALA A 54 -20.67 -0.50 8.25
CA ALA A 54 -20.94 -1.53 7.24
C ALA A 54 -19.70 -1.88 6.43
N ARG A 55 -18.93 -0.87 6.02
CA ARG A 55 -17.71 -1.06 5.19
C ARG A 55 -16.56 -1.73 5.96
N THR A 56 -16.42 -1.43 7.24
CA THR A 56 -15.34 -1.98 8.09
C THR A 56 -15.70 -3.29 8.80
N GLY A 57 -16.98 -3.68 8.81
CA GLY A 57 -17.47 -4.82 9.61
C GLY A 57 -17.43 -4.59 11.12
N LEU A 58 -17.09 -3.39 11.57
CA LEU A 58 -16.98 -3.06 12.99
C LEU A 58 -18.33 -2.64 13.59
N SER A 59 -18.52 -2.86 14.89
CA SER A 59 -19.71 -2.40 15.59
C SER A 59 -19.80 -0.86 15.59
N ARG A 60 -21.02 -0.31 15.48
CA ARG A 60 -21.25 1.15 15.50
C ARG A 60 -20.63 1.86 16.71
N PRO A 61 -20.66 1.33 17.94
CA PRO A 61 -19.98 1.95 19.07
C PRO A 61 -18.45 2.01 18.90
N ALA A 62 -17.84 0.95 18.34
CA ALA A 62 -16.40 0.92 18.06
C ALA A 62 -16.04 1.97 17.00
N VAL A 63 -16.73 1.98 15.87
CA VAL A 63 -16.53 2.96 14.79
C VAL A 63 -16.69 4.38 15.30
N ARG A 64 -17.75 4.67 16.10
CA ARG A 64 -17.96 6.00 16.67
C ARG A 64 -16.76 6.47 17.50
N ARG A 65 -16.21 5.60 18.35
CA ARG A 65 -15.04 5.94 19.19
C ARG A 65 -13.81 6.22 18.32
N ILE A 66 -13.58 5.42 17.29
CA ILE A 66 -12.47 5.61 16.36
C ILE A 66 -12.62 6.91 15.56
N LEU A 67 -13.80 7.17 14.97
CA LEU A 67 -14.08 8.41 14.22
C LEU A 67 -13.83 9.66 15.08
N LEU A 68 -14.31 9.68 16.31
CA LEU A 68 -14.09 10.80 17.23
C LEU A 68 -12.61 10.95 17.62
N THR A 69 -11.89 9.84 17.78
CA THR A 69 -10.45 9.86 18.05
C THR A 69 -9.68 10.42 16.87
N LEU A 70 -9.96 9.93 15.65
CA LEU A 70 -9.31 10.39 14.42
C LEU A 70 -9.65 11.87 14.12
N GLN A 71 -10.86 12.30 14.43
CA GLN A 71 -11.26 13.71 14.35
C GLN A 71 -10.48 14.57 15.35
N ARG A 72 -10.32 14.12 16.60
CA ARG A 72 -9.52 14.81 17.62
C ARG A 72 -8.04 14.89 17.21
N LEU A 73 -7.51 13.86 16.55
CA LEU A 73 -6.16 13.84 16.00
C LEU A 73 -6.02 14.68 14.72
N GLY A 74 -7.13 15.18 14.16
CA GLY A 74 -7.15 16.02 12.96
C GLY A 74 -7.08 15.26 11.63
N TYR A 75 -7.17 13.94 11.62
CA TYR A 75 -7.20 13.13 10.38
C TYR A 75 -8.58 13.09 9.74
N LEU A 76 -9.64 13.29 10.51
CA LEU A 76 -11.01 13.38 10.04
C LEU A 76 -11.64 14.73 10.40
N THR A 77 -12.59 15.16 9.60
CA THR A 77 -13.54 16.23 9.90
C THR A 77 -14.96 15.70 9.84
N SER A 78 -15.90 16.39 10.49
CA SER A 78 -17.32 16.00 10.49
C SER A 78 -18.19 17.20 10.14
N SER A 79 -19.13 16.99 9.21
CA SER A 79 -20.15 17.97 8.82
C SER A 79 -21.46 17.24 8.54
N GLY A 80 -22.58 17.73 9.12
CA GLY A 80 -23.90 17.14 8.92
C GLY A 80 -24.01 15.65 9.29
N GLY A 81 -23.25 15.18 10.29
CA GLY A 81 -23.25 13.76 10.70
C GLY A 81 -22.49 12.82 9.78
N ARG A 82 -21.73 13.37 8.82
CA ARG A 82 -20.82 12.62 7.94
C ARG A 82 -19.38 12.99 8.23
N TRP A 83 -18.47 12.02 8.13
CA TRP A 83 -17.02 12.18 8.29
C TRP A 83 -16.34 12.11 6.93
N SER A 84 -15.23 12.83 6.79
CA SER A 84 -14.33 12.78 5.63
C SER A 84 -12.88 12.96 6.07
N LEU A 85 -11.94 12.51 5.24
CA LEU A 85 -10.50 12.69 5.47
C LEU A 85 -10.14 14.17 5.39
N THR A 86 -9.16 14.58 6.20
CA THR A 86 -8.50 15.87 6.07
C THR A 86 -7.20 15.75 5.29
N PRO A 87 -6.62 16.85 4.77
CA PRO A 87 -5.30 16.82 4.14
C PRO A 87 -4.17 16.30 5.05
N ARG A 88 -4.39 16.20 6.36
CA ARG A 88 -3.40 15.67 7.29
C ARG A 88 -3.00 14.23 7.01
N VAL A 89 -3.85 13.42 6.37
CA VAL A 89 -3.49 12.04 5.99
C VAL A 89 -2.30 12.00 5.02
N LEU A 90 -2.10 13.05 4.23
CA LEU A 90 -1.00 13.14 3.27
C LEU A 90 0.38 13.19 3.95
N THR A 91 0.45 13.63 5.21
CA THR A 91 1.73 13.69 5.95
C THR A 91 2.36 12.31 6.12
N ILE A 92 1.55 11.24 6.21
CA ILE A 92 2.05 9.86 6.30
C ILE A 92 2.79 9.49 5.01
N GLY A 93 2.16 9.75 3.85
CA GLY A 93 2.76 9.49 2.54
C GLY A 93 3.96 10.39 2.24
N GLN A 94 3.95 11.65 2.70
CA GLN A 94 5.09 12.54 2.55
C GLN A 94 6.35 12.02 3.26
N HIS A 95 6.20 11.47 4.47
CA HIS A 95 7.33 10.88 5.19
C HIS A 95 7.89 9.67 4.45
N PHE A 96 7.04 8.83 3.87
CA PHE A 96 7.49 7.73 3.02
C PHE A 96 8.31 8.25 1.82
N ALA A 97 7.78 9.22 1.07
CA ALA A 97 8.46 9.77 -0.09
C ALA A 97 9.80 10.44 0.28
N ALA A 98 9.86 11.17 1.39
CA ALA A 98 11.07 11.83 1.87
C ALA A 98 12.17 10.85 2.32
N THR A 99 11.81 9.67 2.84
CA THR A 99 12.77 8.64 3.27
C THR A 99 13.20 7.70 2.15
N HIS A 100 12.46 7.67 1.05
CA HIS A 100 12.73 6.82 -0.11
C HIS A 100 13.13 7.68 -1.32
N GLY A 101 14.32 8.24 -1.31
CA GLY A 101 14.83 9.14 -2.36
C GLY A 101 14.72 8.63 -3.80
N VAL A 102 14.45 7.33 -4.00
CA VAL A 102 14.22 6.75 -5.33
C VAL A 102 13.01 7.37 -6.03
N VAL A 103 11.97 7.79 -5.30
CA VAL A 103 10.79 8.46 -5.86
C VAL A 103 11.17 9.81 -6.48
N GLU A 104 11.96 10.61 -5.74
CA GLU A 104 12.43 11.92 -6.18
C GLU A 104 13.36 11.79 -7.41
N ILE A 105 14.30 10.84 -7.36
CA ILE A 105 15.21 10.54 -8.48
C ILE A 105 14.43 10.08 -9.72
N ALA A 106 13.41 9.22 -9.56
CA ALA A 106 12.67 8.65 -10.67
C ALA A 106 11.76 9.66 -11.37
N GLN A 107 11.20 10.64 -10.65
CA GLN A 107 10.18 11.55 -11.17
C GLN A 107 10.58 12.25 -12.50
N PRO A 108 11.76 12.86 -12.66
CA PRO A 108 12.16 13.49 -13.93
C PRO A 108 12.35 12.48 -15.06
N HIS A 109 12.71 11.23 -14.73
CA HIS A 109 12.85 10.17 -15.72
C HIS A 109 11.49 9.67 -16.21
N LEU A 110 10.52 9.50 -15.30
CA LEU A 110 9.14 9.15 -15.64
C LEU A 110 8.51 10.21 -16.55
N LEU A 111 8.76 11.49 -16.26
CA LEU A 111 8.26 12.60 -17.08
C LEU A 111 8.79 12.51 -18.51
N ARG A 112 10.12 12.40 -18.67
CA ARG A 112 10.76 12.27 -20.00
C ARG A 112 10.27 11.02 -20.75
N LEU A 113 10.08 9.91 -20.06
CA LEU A 113 9.55 8.68 -20.66
C LEU A 113 8.12 8.90 -21.16
N THR A 114 7.27 9.53 -20.36
CA THR A 114 5.89 9.85 -20.73
C THR A 114 5.84 10.81 -21.94
N GLU A 115 6.70 11.81 -21.97
CA GLU A 115 6.80 12.73 -23.10
C GLU A 115 7.25 12.05 -24.40
N ALA A 116 8.22 11.15 -24.29
CA ALA A 116 8.77 10.43 -25.46
C ALA A 116 7.84 9.35 -26.01
N THR A 117 7.09 8.67 -25.15
CA THR A 117 6.24 7.52 -25.54
C THR A 117 4.78 7.87 -25.69
N HIS A 118 4.34 9.01 -25.16
CA HIS A 118 2.93 9.39 -25.03
C HIS A 118 2.10 8.36 -24.22
N GLU A 119 2.76 7.61 -23.33
CA GLU A 119 2.16 6.64 -22.42
C GLU A 119 2.43 7.02 -20.97
N SER A 120 1.51 6.63 -20.07
CA SER A 120 1.72 6.83 -18.63
C SER A 120 2.90 5.99 -18.13
N ALA A 121 3.80 6.60 -17.38
CA ALA A 121 4.94 5.94 -16.76
C ALA A 121 4.77 5.88 -15.24
N SER A 122 5.20 4.79 -14.62
CA SER A 122 5.03 4.57 -13.19
C SER A 122 6.25 3.91 -12.57
N LEU A 123 6.51 4.23 -11.30
CA LEU A 123 7.40 3.48 -10.42
C LEU A 123 6.56 2.69 -9.45
N ALA A 124 6.94 1.43 -9.23
CA ALA A 124 6.23 0.56 -8.30
C ALA A 124 7.22 -0.27 -7.47
N GLN A 125 6.77 -0.69 -6.29
CA GLN A 125 7.53 -1.54 -5.37
C GLN A 125 6.68 -2.76 -4.98
N LEU A 126 7.35 -3.88 -4.68
CA LEU A 126 6.71 -5.03 -4.03
C LEU A 126 6.42 -4.70 -2.56
N ASP A 127 5.19 -5.01 -2.14
CA ASP A 127 4.77 -4.94 -0.75
C ASP A 127 3.86 -6.13 -0.43
N GLY A 128 4.43 -7.11 0.27
CA GLY A 128 3.78 -8.41 0.48
C GLY A 128 3.58 -9.15 -0.84
N THR A 129 2.32 -9.44 -1.17
CA THR A 129 1.90 -10.13 -2.40
C THR A 129 1.49 -9.18 -3.53
N ASP A 130 1.51 -7.87 -3.25
CA ASP A 130 1.08 -6.83 -4.17
C ASP A 130 2.23 -5.99 -4.70
N VAL A 131 1.91 -5.25 -5.75
CA VAL A 131 2.70 -4.11 -6.24
C VAL A 131 1.99 -2.83 -5.83
N VAL A 132 2.73 -1.90 -5.23
CA VAL A 132 2.25 -0.56 -4.87
C VAL A 132 2.86 0.47 -5.81
N TYR A 133 2.02 1.32 -6.38
CA TYR A 133 2.48 2.45 -7.20
C TYR A 133 2.99 3.56 -6.30
N VAL A 134 4.29 3.84 -6.33
CA VAL A 134 4.94 4.85 -5.48
C VAL A 134 5.21 6.17 -6.19
N ALA A 135 5.26 6.17 -7.53
CA ALA A 135 5.26 7.37 -8.36
C ALA A 135 4.58 7.10 -9.70
N ARG A 136 3.95 8.13 -10.29
CA ARG A 136 3.27 8.02 -11.58
C ARG A 136 3.23 9.36 -12.29
N VAL A 137 3.51 9.35 -13.58
CA VAL A 137 3.22 10.44 -14.53
C VAL A 137 2.14 9.93 -15.49
N GLN A 138 0.99 10.58 -15.48
CA GLN A 138 -0.20 10.13 -16.19
C GLN A 138 -0.43 10.95 -17.46
N VAL A 139 -0.72 10.27 -18.57
CA VAL A 139 -1.26 10.90 -19.78
C VAL A 139 -2.77 10.99 -19.65
N ARG A 140 -3.34 12.17 -19.91
CA ARG A 140 -4.79 12.35 -19.96
C ARG A 140 -5.36 11.65 -21.20
N ARG A 141 -6.18 10.63 -21.01
CA ARG A 141 -6.96 9.96 -22.06
C ARG A 141 -8.44 10.04 -21.72
N VAL A 142 -9.29 9.99 -22.75
CA VAL A 142 -10.75 9.98 -22.61
C VAL A 142 -11.23 8.77 -21.79
N MET A 143 -10.53 7.64 -21.92
CA MET A 143 -10.73 6.45 -21.09
C MET A 143 -9.39 6.03 -20.51
N SER A 144 -9.24 6.13 -19.20
CA SER A 144 -8.08 5.64 -18.46
C SER A 144 -8.53 4.82 -17.26
N ILE A 145 -7.82 3.74 -16.98
CA ILE A 145 -7.95 3.05 -15.70
C ILE A 145 -7.39 4.00 -14.64
N SER A 146 -8.20 4.33 -13.65
CA SER A 146 -7.77 5.21 -12.54
C SER A 146 -6.85 4.42 -11.62
N ILE A 147 -5.55 4.49 -11.90
CA ILE A 147 -4.50 3.98 -11.02
C ILE A 147 -3.75 5.21 -10.51
N ASP A 148 -3.71 5.40 -9.21
CA ASP A 148 -3.05 6.50 -8.54
C ASP A 148 -1.87 6.02 -7.67
N VAL A 149 -1.04 6.95 -7.21
CA VAL A 149 -0.01 6.64 -6.19
C VAL A 149 -0.70 6.08 -4.95
N GLY A 150 -0.17 4.97 -4.43
CA GLY A 150 -0.77 4.20 -3.34
C GLY A 150 -1.71 3.08 -3.80
N SER A 151 -2.09 3.02 -5.10
CA SER A 151 -2.87 1.88 -5.61
C SER A 151 -2.09 0.59 -5.48
N ARG A 152 -2.78 -0.47 -5.07
CA ARG A 152 -2.27 -1.82 -4.90
C ARG A 152 -2.86 -2.75 -5.96
N VAL A 153 -2.02 -3.58 -6.55
CA VAL A 153 -2.45 -4.59 -7.53
C VAL A 153 -1.68 -5.89 -7.31
N PRO A 154 -2.29 -7.07 -7.51
CA PRO A 154 -1.60 -8.35 -7.30
C PRO A 154 -0.35 -8.47 -8.17
N ALA A 155 0.80 -8.81 -7.55
CA ALA A 155 2.09 -8.88 -8.23
C ALA A 155 2.09 -9.92 -9.37
N HIS A 156 1.47 -11.08 -9.16
CA HIS A 156 1.42 -12.15 -10.17
C HIS A 156 0.68 -11.76 -11.44
N ALA A 157 -0.27 -10.82 -11.36
CA ALA A 157 -1.17 -10.49 -12.45
C ALA A 157 -0.77 -9.24 -13.24
N THR A 158 0.34 -8.58 -12.88
CA THR A 158 0.81 -7.34 -13.53
C THR A 158 2.20 -7.50 -14.12
N SER A 159 2.50 -6.76 -15.20
CA SER A 159 3.83 -6.76 -15.83
C SER A 159 4.93 -6.33 -14.86
N MET A 160 4.69 -5.24 -14.10
CA MET A 160 5.64 -4.76 -13.11
C MET A 160 5.86 -5.78 -11.99
N GLY A 161 4.77 -6.38 -11.50
CA GLY A 161 4.85 -7.39 -10.45
C GLY A 161 5.65 -8.61 -10.89
N ARG A 162 5.42 -9.11 -12.11
CA ARG A 162 6.18 -10.24 -12.65
C ARG A 162 7.67 -9.94 -12.80
N VAL A 163 8.03 -8.75 -13.26
CA VAL A 163 9.43 -8.34 -13.32
C VAL A 163 10.05 -8.27 -11.92
N LEU A 164 9.34 -7.68 -10.95
CA LEU A 164 9.83 -7.60 -9.58
C LEU A 164 9.96 -8.99 -8.94
N LEU A 165 8.99 -9.89 -9.17
CA LEU A 165 9.04 -11.26 -8.67
C LEU A 165 10.18 -12.08 -9.30
N ALA A 166 10.51 -11.85 -10.57
CA ALA A 166 11.61 -12.53 -11.23
C ALA A 166 12.99 -12.24 -10.61
N TRP A 167 13.12 -11.14 -9.89
CA TRP A 167 14.35 -10.73 -9.20
C TRP A 167 14.20 -10.78 -7.67
N ALA A 168 13.05 -11.20 -7.17
CA ALA A 168 12.80 -11.30 -5.73
C ALA A 168 13.44 -12.58 -5.16
N PRO A 169 13.75 -12.60 -3.85
CA PRO A 169 14.11 -13.84 -3.16
C PRO A 169 13.02 -14.91 -3.31
N PRO A 170 13.38 -16.20 -3.41
CA PRO A 170 12.42 -17.30 -3.56
C PRO A 170 11.29 -17.29 -2.51
N SER A 171 11.59 -16.92 -1.28
CA SER A 171 10.61 -16.84 -0.18
C SER A 171 9.49 -15.80 -0.44
N ILE A 172 9.75 -14.76 -1.22
CA ILE A 172 8.73 -13.79 -1.64
C ILE A 172 7.82 -14.42 -2.70
N VAL A 173 8.42 -15.13 -3.66
CA VAL A 173 7.67 -15.82 -4.72
C VAL A 173 6.76 -16.89 -4.12
N GLU A 174 7.29 -17.72 -3.20
CA GLU A 174 6.54 -18.73 -2.46
C GLU A 174 5.36 -18.11 -1.72
N ARG A 175 5.56 -17.00 -1.02
CA ARG A 175 4.48 -16.27 -0.32
C ARG A 175 3.38 -15.81 -1.27
N VAL A 176 3.73 -15.31 -2.47
CA VAL A 176 2.74 -14.90 -3.47
C VAL A 176 1.94 -16.10 -3.98
N VAL A 177 2.60 -17.24 -4.17
CA VAL A 177 1.95 -18.49 -4.59
C VAL A 177 1.02 -19.01 -3.50
N ASP A 178 1.48 -19.06 -2.24
CA ASP A 178 0.72 -19.56 -1.09
C ASP A 178 -0.52 -18.69 -0.80
N ALA A 179 -0.45 -17.39 -1.07
CA ALA A 179 -1.60 -16.49 -0.95
C ALA A 179 -2.71 -16.76 -2.00
N GLY A 180 -2.40 -17.56 -3.03
CA GLY A 180 -3.30 -17.92 -4.11
C GLY A 180 -3.27 -16.94 -5.28
N LEU A 181 -3.08 -17.49 -6.48
CA LEU A 181 -3.00 -16.72 -7.73
C LEU A 181 -4.40 -16.48 -8.29
N GLN A 182 -5.07 -15.42 -7.84
CA GLN A 182 -6.44 -15.10 -8.24
C GLN A 182 -6.53 -14.70 -9.73
N PRO A 183 -7.47 -15.27 -10.52
CA PRO A 183 -7.67 -14.90 -11.91
C PRO A 183 -8.35 -13.52 -11.99
N LEU A 184 -7.65 -12.51 -12.48
CA LEU A 184 -8.23 -11.17 -12.78
C LEU A 184 -8.82 -11.11 -14.18
N THR A 185 -8.30 -11.91 -15.11
CA THR A 185 -8.79 -12.07 -16.48
C THR A 185 -8.68 -13.53 -16.88
N SER A 186 -9.32 -13.91 -17.97
CA SER A 186 -9.18 -15.26 -18.56
C SER A 186 -7.75 -15.60 -19.02
N LYS A 187 -6.85 -14.62 -19.06
CA LYS A 187 -5.43 -14.78 -19.45
C LYS A 187 -4.47 -14.65 -18.26
N THR A 188 -4.97 -14.47 -17.04
CA THR A 188 -4.13 -14.42 -15.84
C THR A 188 -3.50 -15.80 -15.62
N ILE A 189 -2.17 -15.83 -15.46
CA ILE A 189 -1.45 -17.05 -15.11
C ILE A 189 -1.73 -17.34 -13.63
N THR A 190 -2.36 -18.48 -13.36
CA THR A 190 -2.76 -18.94 -12.02
C THR A 190 -2.07 -20.25 -11.62
N GLU A 191 -1.21 -20.78 -12.50
CA GLU A 191 -0.45 -22.01 -12.25
C GLU A 191 1.04 -21.68 -12.25
N VAL A 192 1.75 -22.28 -11.30
CA VAL A 192 3.22 -22.24 -11.27
C VAL A 192 3.71 -23.34 -12.19
N VAL A 193 4.28 -22.95 -13.33
CA VAL A 193 5.00 -23.89 -14.22
C VAL A 193 6.43 -23.96 -13.70
N ALA A 194 6.85 -25.16 -13.29
CA ALA A 194 8.20 -25.45 -12.80
C ALA A 194 9.23 -25.39 -13.94
#